data_b69e95e1bddad28e5e98dbee3bb67a87
#
_entry.id   b69e95e1bddad28e5e98dbee3bb67a87
#
_cell.length_a   1.000
_cell.length_b   1.000
_cell.length_c   1.000
_cell.angle_alpha   90.00
_cell.angle_beta   90.00
_cell.angle_gamma   90.00
#
_symmetry.space_group_name_H-M   'P 1'
#
loop_
_entity.id
_entity.type
_entity.pdbx_description
1 polymer ?
#
loop_
_entity_poly.entity_id
_entity_poly.type
_entity_poly.pdbx_seq_one_letter_code
_entity_poly.pdbx_strand_id
1 'polypeptide(L)'
;FDKLYDKLVWSKVRARFGGNIRFCMSGAAALSPDVAAFIQQVGFSCYEGYGLTETSPLVSANGWAGPGTSKLRCVGRVANGVKVTIDTDAWDDPDRADEGEIIVHGPNVMQGYWNNEAATKEVIIEPGVFRTGDLGKLSADGFLSITGRVKSQFKLENGKYVSPAPLEENLKLSPLVEQAVLDGRNMLRTFLIVHPNMHALKTALTNAGVDASGSDADICGRASTREWLLAELKAKNMPEPTWKGYERAANLILDPVEWTTDND
;
A
#
# COMPACT_ATOMS: atom_id res chain seq x y z
N PHE A 1 13.72 -22.59 -11.72
CA PHE A 1 14.91 -21.71 -11.64
C PHE A 1 16.17 -22.53 -11.77
N ASP A 2 17.08 -22.08 -12.62
CA ASP A 2 18.33 -22.73 -12.90
C ASP A 2 19.19 -22.80 -11.61
N LYS A 3 19.55 -24.00 -11.16
CA LYS A 3 20.39 -24.23 -9.98
C LYS A 3 21.71 -23.44 -10.05
N LEU A 4 22.17 -23.17 -11.26
CA LEU A 4 23.38 -22.37 -11.50
C LEU A 4 23.15 -20.90 -11.12
N TYR A 5 22.02 -20.32 -11.49
CA TYR A 5 21.68 -18.94 -11.17
C TYR A 5 21.48 -18.74 -9.65
N ASP A 6 20.84 -19.69 -9.00
CA ASP A 6 20.71 -19.69 -7.54
C ASP A 6 22.08 -19.68 -6.85
N LYS A 7 23.00 -20.56 -7.30
CA LYS A 7 24.36 -20.66 -6.73
C LYS A 7 25.21 -19.41 -7.00
N LEU A 8 25.07 -18.78 -8.15
CA LEU A 8 25.93 -17.66 -8.56
C LEU A 8 25.42 -16.30 -8.04
N VAL A 9 24.12 -16.13 -7.90
CA VAL A 9 23.45 -14.86 -7.57
C VAL A 9 22.73 -14.92 -6.22
N TRP A 10 21.68 -15.73 -6.13
CA TRP A 10 20.80 -15.68 -4.96
C TRP A 10 21.45 -16.18 -3.68
N SER A 11 22.34 -17.16 -3.75
CA SER A 11 23.11 -17.61 -2.57
C SER A 11 23.98 -16.48 -1.99
N LYS A 12 24.55 -15.62 -2.84
CA LYS A 12 25.35 -14.47 -2.38
C LYS A 12 24.46 -13.39 -1.77
N VAL A 13 23.27 -13.16 -2.33
CA VAL A 13 22.29 -12.25 -1.75
C VAL A 13 21.87 -12.76 -0.37
N ARG A 14 21.46 -14.03 -0.26
CA ARG A 14 21.08 -14.64 1.03
C ARG A 14 22.20 -14.60 2.06
N ALA A 15 23.46 -14.79 1.64
CA ALA A 15 24.62 -14.71 2.53
C ALA A 15 24.81 -13.32 3.16
N ARG A 16 24.43 -12.25 2.46
CA ARG A 16 24.41 -10.88 3.01
C ARG A 16 23.47 -10.71 4.20
N PHE A 17 22.43 -11.53 4.27
CA PHE A 17 21.49 -11.62 5.38
C PHE A 17 21.86 -12.70 6.39
N GLY A 18 23.14 -13.14 6.41
CA GLY A 18 23.64 -14.13 7.35
C GLY A 18 23.42 -15.60 6.93
N GLY A 19 22.72 -15.87 5.83
CA GLY A 19 22.53 -17.21 5.24
C GLY A 19 21.58 -18.15 5.99
N ASN A 20 21.07 -17.76 7.18
CA ASN A 20 20.27 -18.61 8.07
C ASN A 20 18.81 -18.17 8.24
N ILE A 21 18.38 -17.12 7.54
CA ILE A 21 16.98 -16.67 7.58
C ILE A 21 16.09 -17.76 6.99
N ARG A 22 15.10 -18.21 7.76
CA ARG A 22 14.09 -19.18 7.32
C ARG A 22 12.85 -18.50 6.76
N PHE A 23 12.45 -17.40 7.38
CA PHE A 23 11.32 -16.57 6.94
C PHE A 23 11.51 -15.14 7.45
N CYS A 24 10.80 -14.22 6.84
CA CYS A 24 10.61 -12.85 7.31
C CYS A 24 9.11 -12.55 7.37
N MET A 25 8.74 -11.57 8.20
CA MET A 25 7.37 -11.08 8.27
C MET A 25 7.36 -9.59 7.91
N SER A 26 6.38 -9.21 7.11
CA SER A 26 6.05 -7.84 6.79
C SER A 26 4.71 -7.48 7.42
N GLY A 27 4.62 -6.31 8.03
CA GLY A 27 3.40 -5.82 8.66
C GLY A 27 3.45 -4.30 8.81
N ALA A 28 2.39 -3.71 9.39
CA ALA A 28 2.19 -2.28 9.58
C ALA A 28 1.96 -1.46 8.29
N ALA A 29 2.44 -1.90 7.14
CA ALA A 29 2.15 -1.31 5.84
C ALA A 29 1.94 -2.42 4.79
N ALA A 30 1.25 -2.11 3.71
CA ALA A 30 1.05 -3.05 2.61
C ALA A 30 2.38 -3.37 1.93
N LEU A 31 2.70 -4.66 1.76
CA LEU A 31 3.85 -5.09 0.98
C LEU A 31 3.47 -5.10 -0.50
N SER A 32 4.28 -4.45 -1.33
CA SER A 32 4.08 -4.54 -2.77
C SER A 32 4.17 -5.99 -3.24
N PRO A 33 3.21 -6.45 -4.07
CA PRO A 33 3.23 -7.80 -4.64
C PRO A 33 4.50 -8.09 -5.45
N ASP A 34 5.07 -7.09 -6.11
CA ASP A 34 6.29 -7.25 -6.91
C ASP A 34 7.51 -7.43 -6.00
N VAL A 35 7.58 -6.69 -4.89
CA VAL A 35 8.61 -6.87 -3.86
C VAL A 35 8.46 -8.23 -3.19
N ALA A 36 7.24 -8.65 -2.85
CA ALA A 36 6.97 -9.98 -2.28
C ALA A 36 7.42 -11.09 -3.24
N ALA A 37 7.08 -10.98 -4.52
CA ALA A 37 7.50 -11.93 -5.56
C ALA A 37 9.03 -11.95 -5.71
N PHE A 38 9.68 -10.80 -5.71
CA PHE A 38 11.15 -10.71 -5.76
C PHE A 38 11.81 -11.39 -4.54
N ILE A 39 11.32 -11.12 -3.32
CA ILE A 39 11.83 -11.74 -2.09
C ILE A 39 11.70 -13.27 -2.16
N GLN A 40 10.56 -13.78 -2.69
CA GLN A 40 10.38 -15.22 -2.92
C GLN A 40 11.34 -15.78 -3.97
N GLN A 41 11.65 -15.03 -5.04
CA GLN A 41 12.65 -15.44 -6.05
C GLN A 41 14.06 -15.53 -5.45
N VAL A 42 14.41 -14.64 -4.52
CA VAL A 42 15.67 -14.71 -3.77
C VAL A 42 15.74 -15.97 -2.89
N GLY A 43 14.60 -16.57 -2.58
CA GLY A 43 14.49 -17.80 -1.77
C GLY A 43 14.17 -17.53 -0.31
N PHE A 44 13.68 -16.34 0.03
CA PHE A 44 13.11 -16.05 1.34
C PHE A 44 11.61 -16.29 1.34
N SER A 45 11.09 -16.98 2.36
CA SER A 45 9.65 -16.97 2.66
C SER A 45 9.32 -15.65 3.36
N CYS A 46 8.58 -14.77 2.67
CA CYS A 46 8.08 -13.54 3.27
C CYS A 46 6.57 -13.67 3.48
N TYR A 47 6.14 -13.46 4.70
CA TYR A 47 4.73 -13.55 5.09
C TYR A 47 4.23 -12.19 5.51
N GLU A 48 3.06 -11.82 5.02
CA GLU A 48 2.37 -10.62 5.46
C GLU A 48 1.47 -10.93 6.65
N GLY A 49 1.44 -10.02 7.62
CA GLY A 49 0.51 -10.05 8.73
C GLY A 49 -0.21 -8.72 8.88
N TYR A 50 -1.45 -8.79 9.33
CA TYR A 50 -2.27 -7.63 9.64
C TYR A 50 -2.68 -7.62 11.09
N GLY A 51 -2.67 -6.43 11.64
CA GLY A 51 -3.14 -6.14 12.97
C GLY A 51 -2.83 -4.72 13.38
N LEU A 52 -3.34 -4.34 14.53
CA LEU A 52 -3.25 -3.01 15.12
C LEU A 52 -2.85 -3.14 16.59
N THR A 53 -2.36 -2.08 17.21
CA THR A 53 -2.12 -2.04 18.65
C THR A 53 -3.40 -2.38 19.41
N GLU A 54 -4.53 -1.93 18.91
CA GLU A 54 -5.88 -2.16 19.42
C GLU A 54 -6.33 -3.62 19.34
N THR A 55 -5.61 -4.47 18.61
CA THR A 55 -5.91 -5.92 18.48
C THR A 55 -4.79 -6.82 19.02
N SER A 56 -3.84 -6.33 19.79
CA SER A 56 -2.81 -7.02 20.60
C SER A 56 -1.89 -8.03 19.89
N PRO A 57 -1.22 -7.75 18.82
CA PRO A 57 -1.55 -6.92 17.68
C PRO A 57 -2.22 -7.70 16.54
N LEU A 58 -2.29 -9.06 16.58
CA LEU A 58 -2.53 -9.90 15.41
C LEU A 58 -4.02 -10.11 15.12
N VAL A 59 -4.42 -9.85 13.88
CA VAL A 59 -5.75 -10.20 13.32
C VAL A 59 -5.63 -11.33 12.30
N SER A 60 -4.65 -11.25 11.38
CA SER A 60 -4.44 -12.28 10.36
C SER A 60 -2.96 -12.39 9.97
N ALA A 61 -2.56 -13.52 9.42
CA ALA A 61 -1.22 -13.73 8.89
C ALA A 61 -1.21 -14.75 7.75
N ASN A 62 -0.37 -14.47 6.75
CA ASN A 62 0.01 -15.43 5.72
C ASN A 62 0.94 -16.50 6.28
N GLY A 63 0.86 -17.72 5.74
CA GLY A 63 1.80 -18.80 6.04
C GLY A 63 1.71 -19.40 7.44
N TRP A 64 0.81 -18.90 8.28
CA TRP A 64 0.67 -19.31 9.68
C TRP A 64 0.39 -20.81 9.86
N ALA A 65 -0.40 -21.41 8.97
CA ALA A 65 -0.82 -22.81 9.10
C ALA A 65 0.04 -23.79 8.28
N GLY A 66 1.20 -23.36 7.72
CA GLY A 66 2.12 -24.22 6.97
C GLY A 66 2.13 -24.01 5.46
N PRO A 67 2.76 -24.91 4.71
CA PRO A 67 2.86 -24.81 3.25
C PRO A 67 1.48 -24.71 2.57
N GLY A 68 1.35 -23.84 1.57
CA GLY A 68 0.09 -23.63 0.83
C GLY A 68 -0.92 -22.70 1.54
N THR A 69 -0.57 -22.14 2.68
CA THR A 69 -1.41 -21.20 3.43
C THR A 69 -1.02 -19.74 3.24
N SER A 70 -0.16 -19.46 2.25
CA SER A 70 0.23 -18.11 1.85
C SER A 70 -0.37 -17.79 0.48
N LYS A 71 -0.90 -16.57 0.36
CA LYS A 71 -1.49 -16.04 -0.88
C LYS A 71 -1.00 -14.61 -1.07
N LEU A 72 -0.48 -14.30 -2.24
CA LEU A 72 -0.05 -12.94 -2.57
C LEU A 72 -1.26 -11.99 -2.59
N ARG A 73 -1.02 -10.72 -2.31
CA ARG A 73 -2.03 -9.65 -2.30
C ARG A 73 -3.10 -9.82 -1.21
N CYS A 74 -2.79 -10.54 -0.15
CA CYS A 74 -3.62 -10.61 1.04
C CYS A 74 -2.76 -10.71 2.29
N VAL A 75 -3.33 -10.35 3.42
CA VAL A 75 -2.67 -10.37 4.72
C VAL A 75 -2.90 -11.69 5.48
N GLY A 76 -3.34 -12.72 4.76
CA GLY A 76 -3.44 -14.08 5.25
C GLY A 76 -4.80 -14.44 5.84
N ARG A 77 -4.83 -15.61 6.50
CA ARG A 77 -6.02 -16.11 7.19
C ARG A 77 -6.16 -15.50 8.57
N VAL A 78 -7.39 -15.32 8.98
CA VAL A 78 -7.72 -14.81 10.33
C VAL A 78 -7.14 -15.74 11.38
N ALA A 79 -6.56 -15.16 12.43
CA ALA A 79 -5.92 -15.88 13.52
C ALA A 79 -6.94 -16.71 14.34
N ASN A 80 -6.48 -17.81 14.93
CA ASN A 80 -7.33 -18.66 15.76
C ASN A 80 -7.88 -17.87 16.96
N GLY A 81 -9.18 -17.99 17.21
CA GLY A 81 -9.87 -17.28 18.28
C GLY A 81 -10.28 -15.84 17.93
N VAL A 82 -9.93 -15.38 16.74
CA VAL A 82 -10.38 -14.09 16.18
C VAL A 82 -11.40 -14.37 15.07
N LYS A 83 -12.43 -13.53 14.99
CA LYS A 83 -13.39 -13.51 13.88
C LYS A 83 -13.31 -12.14 13.21
N VAL A 84 -13.40 -12.12 11.89
CA VAL A 84 -13.51 -10.90 11.09
C VAL A 84 -14.82 -10.89 10.34
N THR A 85 -15.50 -9.76 10.35
CA THR A 85 -16.65 -9.47 9.49
C THR A 85 -16.36 -8.23 8.66
N ILE A 86 -17.00 -8.11 7.52
CA ILE A 86 -16.89 -6.96 6.62
C ILE A 86 -18.21 -6.20 6.69
N ASP A 87 -18.16 -4.96 7.16
CA ASP A 87 -19.30 -4.04 7.21
C ASP A 87 -19.41 -3.31 5.87
N THR A 88 -20.23 -3.85 4.98
CA THR A 88 -20.46 -3.30 3.64
C THR A 88 -21.42 -2.12 3.63
N ASP A 89 -22.19 -1.91 4.70
CA ASP A 89 -23.18 -0.83 4.79
C ASP A 89 -22.53 0.56 4.89
N ALA A 90 -21.30 0.61 5.40
CA ALA A 90 -20.48 1.83 5.46
C ALA A 90 -19.89 2.21 4.09
N TRP A 91 -20.14 1.41 3.04
CA TRP A 91 -19.49 1.49 1.75
C TRP A 91 -20.51 1.47 0.61
N ASP A 92 -20.61 2.56 -0.13
CA ASP A 92 -21.56 2.73 -1.24
C ASP A 92 -20.81 2.82 -2.59
N ASP A 93 -20.01 1.79 -2.93
CA ASP A 93 -19.39 1.65 -4.24
C ASP A 93 -19.87 0.37 -4.92
N PRO A 94 -20.77 0.45 -5.92
CA PRO A 94 -21.30 -0.73 -6.62
C PRO A 94 -20.21 -1.59 -7.30
N ASP A 95 -19.09 -1.00 -7.66
CA ASP A 95 -17.96 -1.71 -8.29
C ASP A 95 -17.14 -2.51 -7.27
N ARG A 96 -17.44 -2.35 -5.95
CA ARG A 96 -16.75 -2.98 -4.82
C ARG A 96 -17.71 -3.51 -3.77
N ALA A 97 -18.81 -4.10 -4.17
CA ALA A 97 -19.88 -4.56 -3.29
C ALA A 97 -19.46 -5.64 -2.26
N ASP A 98 -18.30 -6.29 -2.46
CA ASP A 98 -17.69 -7.28 -1.56
C ASP A 98 -16.66 -6.67 -0.59
N GLU A 99 -16.45 -5.36 -0.65
CA GLU A 99 -15.54 -4.61 0.22
C GLU A 99 -16.32 -3.82 1.28
N GLY A 100 -15.69 -3.59 2.42
CA GLY A 100 -16.28 -2.80 3.51
C GLY A 100 -15.30 -2.61 4.65
N GLU A 101 -15.76 -1.99 5.74
CA GLU A 101 -14.95 -1.82 6.93
C GLU A 101 -14.70 -3.17 7.62
N ILE A 102 -13.45 -3.42 7.98
CA ILE A 102 -13.06 -4.63 8.71
C ILE A 102 -13.44 -4.46 10.17
N ILE A 103 -14.32 -5.36 10.65
CA ILE A 103 -14.71 -5.45 12.05
C ILE A 103 -14.05 -6.68 12.65
N VAL A 104 -13.30 -6.48 13.74
CA VAL A 104 -12.60 -7.54 14.46
C VAL A 104 -13.37 -7.93 15.70
N HIS A 105 -13.60 -9.23 15.88
CA HIS A 105 -14.24 -9.82 17.05
C HIS A 105 -13.25 -10.77 17.71
N GLY A 106 -12.95 -10.57 18.99
CA GLY A 106 -12.09 -11.52 19.72
C GLY A 106 -11.53 -10.99 21.03
N PRO A 107 -10.90 -11.91 21.79
CA PRO A 107 -10.29 -11.57 23.08
C PRO A 107 -9.03 -10.72 22.94
N ASN A 108 -8.50 -10.58 21.73
CA ASN A 108 -7.35 -9.74 21.37
C ASN A 108 -7.71 -8.26 21.24
N VAL A 109 -9.00 -7.90 21.21
CA VAL A 109 -9.45 -6.52 21.15
C VAL A 109 -9.17 -5.82 22.47
N MET A 110 -8.61 -4.62 22.41
CA MET A 110 -8.32 -3.77 23.58
C MET A 110 -9.58 -3.41 24.39
N GLN A 111 -9.40 -2.98 25.61
CA GLN A 111 -10.51 -2.48 26.45
C GLN A 111 -10.91 -1.03 26.09
N GLY A 112 -10.01 -0.26 25.48
CA GLY A 112 -10.23 1.12 25.07
C GLY A 112 -8.98 1.97 25.12
N TYR A 113 -9.11 3.22 24.73
CA TYR A 113 -8.04 4.23 24.81
C TYR A 113 -7.96 4.84 26.22
N TRP A 114 -6.74 4.96 26.74
CA TRP A 114 -6.51 5.53 28.06
C TRP A 114 -7.02 6.96 28.16
N ASN A 115 -7.86 7.24 29.15
CA ASN A 115 -8.48 8.54 29.41
C ASN A 115 -9.19 9.18 28.18
N ASN A 116 -9.66 8.38 27.24
CA ASN A 116 -10.37 8.86 26.05
C ASN A 116 -11.60 7.98 25.74
N GLU A 117 -12.64 8.17 26.54
CA GLU A 117 -13.91 7.46 26.36
C GLU A 117 -14.59 7.80 25.03
N ALA A 118 -14.48 9.03 24.54
CA ALA A 118 -15.10 9.45 23.31
C ALA A 118 -14.54 8.63 22.12
N ALA A 119 -13.21 8.60 21.97
CA ALA A 119 -12.59 7.81 20.93
C ALA A 119 -12.82 6.30 21.12
N THR A 120 -12.91 5.82 22.37
CA THR A 120 -13.23 4.42 22.64
C THR A 120 -14.61 4.05 22.12
N LYS A 121 -15.63 4.87 22.38
CA LYS A 121 -17.02 4.65 21.93
C LYS A 121 -17.19 4.71 20.41
N GLU A 122 -16.31 5.43 19.72
CA GLU A 122 -16.30 5.46 18.24
C GLU A 122 -15.89 4.12 17.63
N VAL A 123 -14.97 3.40 18.27
CA VAL A 123 -14.32 2.22 17.67
C VAL A 123 -14.73 0.89 18.35
N ILE A 124 -15.13 0.89 19.61
CA ILE A 124 -15.61 -0.29 20.31
C ILE A 124 -17.14 -0.33 20.23
N ILE A 125 -17.67 -1.26 19.43
CA ILE A 125 -19.12 -1.45 19.24
C ILE A 125 -19.74 -2.09 20.48
N GLU A 126 -19.07 -3.13 20.97
CA GLU A 126 -19.37 -3.85 22.21
C GLU A 126 -18.08 -4.52 22.72
N PRO A 127 -18.02 -5.02 23.96
CA PRO A 127 -16.82 -5.67 24.47
C PRO A 127 -16.31 -6.78 23.55
N GLY A 128 -15.06 -6.64 23.08
CA GLY A 128 -14.43 -7.58 22.16
C GLY A 128 -14.79 -7.37 20.68
N VAL A 129 -15.50 -6.29 20.31
CA VAL A 129 -15.85 -5.96 18.91
C VAL A 129 -15.36 -4.58 18.56
N PHE A 130 -14.46 -4.51 17.58
CA PHE A 130 -13.68 -3.33 17.23
C PHE A 130 -13.81 -2.95 15.75
N ARG A 131 -14.10 -1.67 15.49
CA ARG A 131 -14.01 -1.04 14.17
C ARG A 131 -12.57 -0.63 13.89
N THR A 132 -11.98 -1.20 12.84
CA THR A 132 -10.55 -0.94 12.55
C THR A 132 -10.31 0.37 11.82
N GLY A 133 -11.30 0.89 11.12
CA GLY A 133 -11.14 1.98 10.16
C GLY A 133 -10.41 1.55 8.89
N ASP A 134 -10.02 0.31 8.76
CA ASP A 134 -9.43 -0.25 7.54
C ASP A 134 -10.53 -0.89 6.68
N LEU A 135 -10.38 -0.76 5.37
CA LEU A 135 -11.25 -1.39 4.39
C LEU A 135 -10.62 -2.68 3.88
N GLY A 136 -11.45 -3.65 3.60
CA GLY A 136 -10.98 -4.90 3.06
C GLY A 136 -12.10 -5.81 2.60
N LYS A 137 -11.69 -7.02 2.21
CA LYS A 137 -12.58 -8.10 1.85
C LYS A 137 -12.06 -9.43 2.36
N LEU A 138 -13.00 -10.32 2.66
CA LEU A 138 -12.73 -11.68 3.10
C LEU A 138 -13.14 -12.64 1.98
N SER A 139 -12.18 -13.38 1.45
CA SER A 139 -12.46 -14.38 0.42
C SER A 139 -13.15 -15.62 0.99
N ALA A 140 -13.85 -16.39 0.14
CA ALA A 140 -14.57 -17.61 0.54
C ALA A 140 -13.64 -18.66 1.16
N ASP A 141 -12.35 -18.66 0.82
CA ASP A 141 -11.31 -19.51 1.40
C ASP A 141 -10.66 -18.91 2.67
N GLY A 142 -11.22 -17.82 3.21
CA GLY A 142 -10.87 -17.24 4.49
C GLY A 142 -9.62 -16.34 4.50
N PHE A 143 -9.16 -15.87 3.33
CA PHE A 143 -8.06 -14.92 3.25
C PHE A 143 -8.58 -13.48 3.31
N LEU A 144 -7.98 -12.68 4.18
CA LEU A 144 -8.25 -11.26 4.32
C LEU A 144 -7.34 -10.45 3.39
N SER A 145 -7.92 -9.49 2.68
CA SER A 145 -7.20 -8.48 1.87
C SER A 145 -7.56 -7.10 2.36
N ILE A 146 -6.55 -6.25 2.55
CA ILE A 146 -6.73 -4.82 2.86
C ILE A 146 -6.81 -4.05 1.56
N THR A 147 -7.81 -3.18 1.42
CA THR A 147 -8.04 -2.41 0.20
C THR A 147 -7.94 -0.91 0.41
N GLY A 148 -7.84 -0.45 1.64
CA GLY A 148 -7.67 0.96 1.98
C GLY A 148 -7.98 1.30 3.42
N ARG A 149 -8.27 2.58 3.66
CA ARG A 149 -8.74 3.10 4.95
C ARG A 149 -9.98 3.95 4.76
N VAL A 150 -10.95 3.81 5.65
CA VAL A 150 -12.22 4.56 5.62
C VAL A 150 -11.98 6.06 5.56
N LYS A 151 -11.13 6.59 6.46
CA LYS A 151 -10.84 8.03 6.56
C LYS A 151 -9.94 8.59 5.45
N SER A 152 -9.18 7.72 4.75
CA SER A 152 -8.25 8.16 3.70
C SER A 152 -8.86 8.17 2.31
N GLN A 153 -10.04 7.58 2.17
CA GLN A 153 -10.71 7.57 0.88
C GLN A 153 -11.33 8.92 0.55
N PHE A 154 -11.44 9.18 -0.72
CA PHE A 154 -12.15 10.33 -1.23
C PHE A 154 -13.06 9.96 -2.41
N LYS A 155 -14.10 10.75 -2.58
CA LYS A 155 -15.06 10.61 -3.68
C LYS A 155 -14.76 11.64 -4.76
N LEU A 156 -14.69 11.18 -6.00
CA LEU A 156 -14.62 12.03 -7.18
C LEU A 156 -16.00 12.62 -7.47
N GLU A 157 -16.05 13.70 -8.27
CA GLU A 157 -17.30 14.33 -8.70
C GLU A 157 -18.26 13.38 -9.42
N ASN A 158 -17.72 12.39 -10.15
CA ASN A 158 -18.48 11.35 -10.83
C ASN A 158 -19.01 10.23 -9.91
N GLY A 159 -18.83 10.37 -8.59
CA GLY A 159 -19.29 9.42 -7.59
C GLY A 159 -18.37 8.24 -7.32
N LYS A 160 -17.27 8.08 -8.05
CA LYS A 160 -16.31 6.98 -7.84
C LYS A 160 -15.44 7.25 -6.63
N TYR A 161 -15.22 6.20 -5.83
CA TYR A 161 -14.32 6.24 -4.67
C TYR A 161 -12.90 5.85 -5.05
N VAL A 162 -11.94 6.54 -4.47
CA VAL A 162 -10.50 6.27 -4.62
C VAL A 162 -9.91 5.97 -3.25
N SER A 163 -9.17 4.87 -3.15
CA SER A 163 -8.36 4.52 -1.98
C SER A 163 -6.90 4.85 -2.29
N PRO A 164 -6.36 6.00 -1.87
CA PRO A 164 -5.06 6.47 -2.33
C PRO A 164 -3.89 5.63 -1.83
N ALA A 165 -3.89 5.20 -0.56
CA ALA A 165 -2.73 4.58 0.06
C ALA A 165 -2.12 3.37 -0.69
N PRO A 166 -2.88 2.36 -1.18
CA PRO A 166 -2.30 1.28 -1.97
C PRO A 166 -1.73 1.75 -3.31
N LEU A 167 -2.30 2.80 -3.89
CA LEU A 167 -1.86 3.36 -5.16
C LEU A 167 -0.57 4.17 -4.98
N GLU A 168 -0.47 4.94 -3.91
CA GLU A 168 0.72 5.69 -3.51
C GLU A 168 1.90 4.77 -3.21
N GLU A 169 1.68 3.67 -2.48
CA GLU A 169 2.72 2.67 -2.23
C GLU A 169 3.21 2.00 -3.52
N ASN A 170 2.31 1.77 -4.48
CA ASN A 170 2.71 1.26 -5.79
C ASN A 170 3.57 2.25 -6.58
N LEU A 171 3.27 3.55 -6.50
CA LEU A 171 4.06 4.60 -7.15
C LEU A 171 5.48 4.70 -6.59
N LYS A 172 5.67 4.49 -5.29
CA LYS A 172 6.99 4.48 -4.63
C LYS A 172 7.90 3.33 -5.09
N LEU A 173 7.40 2.36 -5.84
CA LEU A 173 8.24 1.36 -6.50
C LEU A 173 9.05 1.94 -7.66
N SER A 174 8.63 3.08 -8.20
CA SER A 174 9.43 3.79 -9.18
C SER A 174 10.69 4.38 -8.53
N PRO A 175 11.88 4.14 -9.09
CA PRO A 175 13.11 4.77 -8.58
C PRO A 175 13.10 6.29 -8.70
N LEU A 176 12.12 6.85 -9.41
CA LEU A 176 11.95 8.30 -9.63
C LEU A 176 11.11 8.97 -8.54
N VAL A 177 10.44 8.18 -7.66
CA VAL A 177 9.48 8.67 -6.67
C VAL A 177 9.98 8.33 -5.27
N GLU A 178 10.15 9.32 -4.42
CA GLU A 178 10.44 9.12 -2.99
C GLU A 178 9.16 9.22 -2.16
N GLN A 179 8.36 10.26 -2.41
CA GLN A 179 7.08 10.42 -1.72
C GLN A 179 5.99 10.75 -2.75
N ALA A 180 4.79 10.26 -2.52
CA ALA A 180 3.65 10.48 -3.42
C ALA A 180 2.36 10.64 -2.61
N VAL A 181 1.53 11.58 -3.04
CA VAL A 181 0.15 11.78 -2.58
C VAL A 181 -0.77 11.81 -3.79
N LEU A 182 -1.81 10.99 -3.75
CA LEU A 182 -2.86 10.94 -4.75
C LEU A 182 -4.13 11.57 -4.18
N ASP A 183 -4.61 12.63 -4.78
CA ASP A 183 -5.87 13.26 -4.40
C ASP A 183 -6.71 13.61 -5.66
N GLY A 184 -7.93 14.05 -5.45
CA GLY A 184 -8.92 14.38 -6.48
C GLY A 184 -10.28 14.60 -5.84
N ARG A 185 -10.31 14.88 -4.55
CA ARG A 185 -11.52 15.09 -3.75
C ARG A 185 -12.41 16.16 -4.37
N ASN A 186 -13.65 15.76 -4.72
CA ASN A 186 -14.61 16.63 -5.42
C ASN A 186 -14.12 17.14 -6.79
N MET A 187 -13.16 16.47 -7.42
CA MET A 187 -12.68 16.77 -8.76
C MET A 187 -13.13 15.70 -9.76
N LEU A 188 -13.13 16.03 -11.05
CA LEU A 188 -13.45 15.08 -12.12
C LEU A 188 -12.44 13.93 -12.24
N ARG A 189 -11.17 14.18 -11.88
CA ARG A 189 -10.06 13.24 -11.99
C ARG A 189 -9.07 13.43 -10.86
N THR A 190 -8.32 12.38 -10.59
CA THR A 190 -7.20 12.42 -9.65
C THR A 190 -6.02 13.21 -10.19
N PHE A 191 -5.20 13.72 -9.28
CA PHE A 191 -3.89 14.30 -9.54
C PHE A 191 -2.86 13.75 -8.55
N LEU A 192 -1.61 13.83 -8.91
CA LEU A 192 -0.48 13.42 -8.07
C LEU A 192 0.29 14.65 -7.59
N ILE A 193 0.72 14.60 -6.34
CA ILE A 193 1.84 15.39 -5.84
C ILE A 193 2.98 14.42 -5.56
N VAL A 194 4.16 14.69 -6.08
CA VAL A 194 5.32 13.81 -5.95
C VAL A 194 6.53 14.61 -5.48
N HIS A 195 7.16 14.15 -4.41
CA HIS A 195 8.56 14.48 -4.14
C HIS A 195 9.43 13.46 -4.87
N PRO A 196 10.17 13.88 -5.92
CA PRO A 196 10.95 12.96 -6.74
C PRO A 196 12.33 12.69 -6.14
N ASN A 197 12.89 11.51 -6.43
CA ASN A 197 14.32 11.30 -6.28
C ASN A 197 15.05 12.15 -7.32
N MET A 198 15.55 13.32 -6.92
CA MET A 198 16.12 14.30 -7.83
C MET A 198 17.33 13.79 -8.61
N HIS A 199 18.15 12.93 -7.99
CA HIS A 199 19.31 12.35 -8.69
C HIS A 199 18.86 11.38 -9.80
N ALA A 200 17.94 10.50 -9.51
CA ALA A 200 17.39 9.57 -10.48
C ALA A 200 16.59 10.30 -11.58
N LEU A 201 15.80 11.32 -11.20
CA LEU A 201 15.01 12.11 -12.13
C LEU A 201 15.90 12.84 -13.15
N LYS A 202 16.95 13.56 -12.70
CA LYS A 202 17.89 14.25 -13.58
C LYS A 202 18.55 13.30 -14.57
N THR A 203 18.98 12.13 -14.09
CA THR A 203 19.59 11.11 -14.94
C THR A 203 18.58 10.60 -15.99
N ALA A 204 17.36 10.33 -15.59
CA ALA A 204 16.32 9.83 -16.49
C ALA A 204 15.89 10.87 -17.54
N LEU A 205 15.73 12.15 -17.14
CA LEU A 205 15.44 13.27 -18.06
C LEU A 205 16.54 13.43 -19.11
N THR A 206 17.80 13.42 -18.67
CA THR A 206 18.96 13.53 -19.58
C THR A 206 18.96 12.38 -20.60
N ASN A 207 18.72 11.14 -20.16
CA ASN A 207 18.65 9.99 -21.05
C ASN A 207 17.48 10.06 -22.04
N ALA A 208 16.39 10.73 -21.65
CA ALA A 208 15.23 10.95 -22.49
C ALA A 208 15.33 12.19 -23.40
N GLY A 209 16.42 12.95 -23.32
CA GLY A 209 16.61 14.20 -24.10
C GLY A 209 15.73 15.35 -23.60
N VAL A 210 15.25 15.29 -22.36
CA VAL A 210 14.49 16.36 -21.70
C VAL A 210 15.46 17.23 -20.89
N ASP A 211 15.28 18.56 -20.93
CA ASP A 211 16.14 19.50 -20.22
C ASP A 211 16.13 19.29 -18.72
N ALA A 212 17.28 18.88 -18.18
CA ALA A 212 17.51 18.64 -16.76
C ALA A 212 18.46 19.68 -16.12
N SER A 213 18.69 20.81 -16.76
CA SER A 213 19.55 21.88 -16.27
C SER A 213 18.86 22.74 -15.20
N GLY A 214 19.64 23.46 -14.40
CA GLY A 214 19.13 24.37 -13.37
C GLY A 214 19.00 23.74 -11.97
N SER A 215 18.35 24.47 -11.07
CA SER A 215 18.05 24.01 -9.72
C SER A 215 16.94 22.94 -9.70
N ASP A 216 16.81 22.23 -8.58
CA ASP A 216 15.75 21.26 -8.40
C ASP A 216 14.35 21.89 -8.54
N ALA A 217 14.20 23.12 -8.03
CA ALA A 217 12.98 23.89 -8.18
C ALA A 217 12.67 24.24 -9.65
N ASP A 218 13.70 24.61 -10.43
CA ASP A 218 13.54 24.89 -11.87
C ASP A 218 13.08 23.65 -12.62
N ILE A 219 13.70 22.51 -12.35
CA ILE A 219 13.37 21.23 -12.98
C ILE A 219 11.93 20.80 -12.63
N CYS A 220 11.55 20.84 -11.36
CA CYS A 220 10.19 20.51 -10.90
C CYS A 220 9.14 21.49 -11.44
N GLY A 221 9.51 22.76 -11.62
CA GLY A 221 8.64 23.81 -12.17
C GLY A 221 8.31 23.67 -13.66
N ARG A 222 9.12 22.92 -14.43
CA ARG A 222 8.95 22.82 -15.90
C ARG A 222 7.77 21.91 -16.27
N ALA A 223 6.96 22.36 -17.21
CA ALA A 223 5.88 21.57 -17.78
C ALA A 223 6.39 20.27 -18.43
N SER A 224 7.49 20.38 -19.21
CA SER A 224 8.11 19.22 -19.88
C SER A 224 8.54 18.12 -18.91
N THR A 225 9.08 18.46 -17.74
CA THR A 225 9.44 17.50 -16.69
C THR A 225 8.21 16.79 -16.15
N ARG A 226 7.16 17.56 -15.81
CA ARG A 226 5.91 17.01 -15.27
C ARG A 226 5.21 16.10 -16.28
N GLU A 227 5.10 16.53 -17.51
CA GLU A 227 4.47 15.75 -18.59
C GLU A 227 5.23 14.45 -18.86
N TRP A 228 6.55 14.52 -18.94
CA TRP A 228 7.40 13.36 -19.14
C TRP A 228 7.27 12.36 -17.98
N LEU A 229 7.41 12.83 -16.72
CA LEU A 229 7.34 11.94 -15.56
C LEU A 229 5.94 11.34 -15.41
N LEU A 230 4.88 12.10 -15.64
CA LEU A 230 3.52 11.57 -15.59
C LEU A 230 3.30 10.48 -16.64
N ALA A 231 3.81 10.66 -17.85
CA ALA A 231 3.74 9.65 -18.92
C ALA A 231 4.52 8.38 -18.53
N GLU A 232 5.71 8.53 -17.96
CA GLU A 232 6.55 7.43 -17.49
C GLU A 232 5.88 6.64 -16.37
N LEU A 233 5.32 7.32 -15.36
CA LEU A 233 4.59 6.69 -14.26
C LEU A 233 3.31 5.99 -14.76
N LYS A 234 2.58 6.60 -15.69
CA LYS A 234 1.41 5.94 -16.30
C LYS A 234 1.75 4.67 -17.04
N ALA A 235 2.86 4.65 -17.75
CA ALA A 235 3.29 3.51 -18.53
C ALA A 235 3.80 2.35 -17.65
N LYS A 236 4.53 2.65 -16.58
CA LYS A 236 5.24 1.64 -15.79
C LYS A 236 4.59 1.31 -14.46
N ASN A 237 3.96 2.30 -13.81
CA ASN A 237 3.45 2.17 -12.44
C ASN A 237 1.94 2.24 -12.33
N MET A 238 1.21 2.59 -13.39
CA MET A 238 -0.25 2.66 -13.38
C MET A 238 -0.88 1.75 -14.46
N PRO A 239 -0.51 0.45 -14.54
CA PRO A 239 -1.04 -0.44 -15.57
C PRO A 239 -2.50 -0.80 -15.31
N GLU A 240 -3.28 -0.94 -16.39
CA GLU A 240 -4.59 -1.57 -16.34
C GLU A 240 -4.43 -3.13 -16.32
N PRO A 241 -5.32 -3.86 -15.66
CA PRO A 241 -6.51 -3.43 -14.91
C PRO A 241 -6.24 -3.10 -13.43
N THR A 242 -4.98 -3.09 -12.98
CA THR A 242 -4.62 -2.86 -11.57
C THR A 242 -5.03 -1.46 -11.12
N TRP A 243 -4.83 -0.46 -11.98
CA TRP A 243 -5.33 0.89 -11.82
C TRP A 243 -6.59 1.09 -12.67
N LYS A 244 -7.68 1.47 -12.05
CA LYS A 244 -8.90 1.86 -12.77
C LYS A 244 -8.65 3.18 -13.52
N GLY A 245 -9.32 3.38 -14.64
CA GLY A 245 -9.09 4.57 -15.47
C GLY A 245 -9.27 5.90 -14.72
N TYR A 246 -10.18 5.95 -13.75
CA TYR A 246 -10.42 7.14 -12.91
C TYR A 246 -9.40 7.32 -11.77
N GLU A 247 -8.66 6.26 -11.40
CA GLU A 247 -7.58 6.30 -10.42
C GLU A 247 -6.27 6.84 -11.02
N ARG A 248 -6.12 6.74 -12.35
CA ARG A 248 -4.92 7.20 -13.07
C ARG A 248 -4.88 8.71 -13.13
N ALA A 249 -3.89 9.30 -12.48
CA ALA A 249 -3.77 10.75 -12.34
C ALA A 249 -3.81 11.49 -13.69
N ALA A 250 -4.60 12.55 -13.76
CA ALA A 250 -4.65 13.43 -14.94
C ALA A 250 -3.50 14.43 -14.97
N ASN A 251 -3.07 14.89 -13.80
CA ASN A 251 -2.04 15.90 -13.63
C ASN A 251 -1.01 15.47 -12.59
N LEU A 252 0.17 16.10 -12.65
CA LEU A 252 1.29 15.91 -11.72
C LEU A 252 1.81 17.26 -11.25
N ILE A 253 1.99 17.39 -9.94
CA ILE A 253 2.74 18.47 -9.28
C ILE A 253 4.02 17.85 -8.75
N LEU A 254 5.15 18.52 -8.96
CA LEU A 254 6.44 18.11 -8.40
C LEU A 254 6.84 19.09 -7.31
N ASP A 255 7.15 18.55 -6.15
CA ASP A 255 7.67 19.28 -5.02
C ASP A 255 9.16 18.92 -4.84
N PRO A 256 10.11 19.86 -4.99
CA PRO A 256 11.52 19.58 -4.78
C PRO A 256 11.90 19.40 -3.31
N VAL A 257 11.01 19.75 -2.38
CA VAL A 257 11.25 19.68 -0.92
C VAL A 257 10.72 18.36 -0.37
N GLU A 258 11.55 17.65 0.38
CA GLU A 258 11.13 16.43 1.09
C GLU A 258 10.09 16.78 2.16
N TRP A 259 9.04 15.97 2.23
CA TRP A 259 8.00 16.14 3.25
C TRP A 259 8.42 15.44 4.54
N THR A 260 8.52 16.20 5.60
CA THR A 260 8.89 15.74 6.93
C THR A 260 7.88 16.25 7.96
N THR A 261 7.88 15.68 9.16
CA THR A 261 7.02 16.16 10.26
C THR A 261 7.35 17.59 10.72
N ASP A 262 8.47 18.16 10.25
CA ASP A 262 8.91 19.50 10.66
C ASP A 262 8.48 20.60 9.66
N ASN A 263 8.01 20.20 8.48
CA ASN A 263 7.59 21.14 7.42
C ASN A 263 6.16 20.90 6.90
N ASP A 264 5.35 20.22 7.71
CA ASP A 264 3.91 20.02 7.49
C ASP A 264 3.11 21.32 7.75
#